data_63d34ce69408f7a67442d6f93104f82e
#
_entry.id   63d34ce69408f7a67442d6f93104f82e
#
_cell.length_a   1.000
_cell.length_b   1.000
_cell.length_c   1.000
_cell.angle_alpha   90.00
_cell.angle_beta   90.00
_cell.angle_gamma   90.00
#
_symmetry.space_group_name_H-M   'P 1'
#
loop_
_entity.id
_entity.type
_entity.pdbx_description
1 polymer ?
#
loop_
_entity_poly.entity_id
_entity_poly.type
_entity_poly.pdbx_seq_one_letter_code
_entity_poly.pdbx_strand_id
1 'polypeptide(L)'
;MRLGAVAQIWHNRRPVLRGARHHVVWLRYPVAASERQAIKLQGHRRQPVTERNQGVKPSDVTESVSQREQDERWMRHAMALAERAEGIGEIPVGAVLVLGDEIVGEGWNRSISEHDACAHAEVMAIRAAGVRLQNYRLLDTTLYVTLEPCCMCAGALIHSRVKRVVYGARDLKTGAAGSVFEILQDPRHNHGVELTGGVLADACSAQLSDFFRRRRAEKKAARLALQQSGGTAD
;
A
#
# COMPACT_ATOMS: atom_id res chain seq x y z
N MET A 1 43.02 24.80 -26.89
CA MET A 1 42.85 23.32 -26.83
C MET A 1 41.37 23.03 -26.84
N ARG A 2 40.89 22.37 -27.90
CA ARG A 2 39.46 22.07 -28.13
C ARG A 2 39.17 20.69 -27.59
N LEU A 3 38.15 20.55 -26.78
CA LEU A 3 37.55 19.24 -26.43
C LEU A 3 36.16 19.16 -27.05
N GLY A 4 36.04 18.25 -28.01
CA GLY A 4 34.82 18.04 -28.77
C GLY A 4 33.83 17.14 -28.03
N ALA A 5 32.56 17.51 -28.13
CA ALA A 5 31.41 16.73 -27.70
C ALA A 5 31.16 15.59 -28.69
N VAL A 6 31.07 14.35 -28.19
CA VAL A 6 30.62 13.17 -28.98
C VAL A 6 29.19 12.88 -28.58
N ALA A 7 28.27 13.23 -29.47
CA ALA A 7 26.88 12.80 -29.40
C ALA A 7 26.77 11.40 -30.01
N GLN A 8 26.43 10.39 -29.25
CA GLN A 8 26.09 9.06 -29.75
C GLN A 8 24.61 8.99 -30.06
N ILE A 9 24.30 8.96 -31.35
CA ILE A 9 22.97 8.72 -31.93
C ILE A 9 22.74 7.22 -31.94
N TRP A 10 21.78 6.72 -31.18
CA TRP A 10 21.32 5.33 -31.23
C TRP A 10 20.43 5.12 -32.46
N HIS A 11 20.99 4.44 -33.49
CA HIS A 11 20.23 3.96 -34.64
C HIS A 11 19.55 2.65 -34.30
N ASN A 12 18.23 2.69 -34.34
CA ASN A 12 17.31 1.56 -34.20
C ASN A 12 17.39 0.67 -35.45
N ARG A 13 18.18 -0.41 -35.42
CA ARG A 13 18.15 -1.47 -36.44
C ARG A 13 17.50 -2.71 -35.85
N ARG A 14 16.29 -3.04 -36.35
CA ARG A 14 15.63 -4.31 -36.12
C ARG A 14 16.39 -5.42 -36.85
N PRO A 15 16.82 -6.52 -36.22
CA PRO A 15 17.28 -7.70 -36.92
C PRO A 15 16.05 -8.50 -37.41
N VAL A 16 16.01 -8.74 -38.73
CA VAL A 16 15.12 -9.72 -39.33
C VAL A 16 15.74 -11.10 -39.11
N LEU A 17 15.22 -11.87 -38.17
CA LEU A 17 15.60 -13.27 -38.00
C LEU A 17 14.59 -14.15 -38.72
N ARG A 18 15.03 -14.76 -39.85
CA ARG A 18 14.36 -15.91 -40.51
C ARG A 18 14.65 -17.17 -39.71
N GLY A 19 13.58 -17.86 -39.35
CA GLY A 19 13.48 -19.32 -39.23
C GLY A 19 14.52 -20.06 -38.38
N ALA A 20 14.26 -20.22 -37.08
CA ALA A 20 14.73 -21.36 -36.32
C ALA A 20 13.59 -21.83 -35.40
N ARG A 21 13.19 -23.09 -35.55
CA ARG A 21 12.20 -23.77 -34.72
C ARG A 21 12.85 -24.00 -33.35
N HIS A 22 12.48 -23.19 -32.35
CA HIS A 22 12.88 -23.45 -30.97
C HIS A 22 11.93 -24.46 -30.35
N HIS A 23 12.41 -25.69 -30.16
CA HIS A 23 11.80 -26.64 -29.26
C HIS A 23 11.94 -26.12 -27.85
N VAL A 24 10.84 -25.68 -27.25
CA VAL A 24 10.79 -25.37 -25.81
C VAL A 24 10.82 -26.67 -25.04
N VAL A 25 11.98 -27.01 -24.48
CA VAL A 25 12.12 -28.15 -23.57
C VAL A 25 11.58 -27.74 -22.22
N TRP A 26 10.40 -28.23 -21.88
CA TRP A 26 9.87 -28.12 -20.54
C TRP A 26 10.62 -29.08 -19.60
N LEU A 27 11.53 -28.55 -18.77
CA LEU A 27 12.12 -29.31 -17.69
C LEU A 27 11.02 -29.64 -16.67
N ARG A 28 10.53 -30.85 -16.68
CA ARG A 28 9.67 -31.41 -15.65
C ARG A 28 10.55 -31.71 -14.43
N TYR A 29 10.40 -30.93 -13.37
CA TYR A 29 10.89 -31.33 -12.05
C TYR A 29 10.06 -32.53 -11.56
N PRO A 30 10.67 -33.63 -11.10
CA PRO A 30 9.94 -34.73 -10.51
C PRO A 30 9.41 -34.29 -9.15
N VAL A 31 8.10 -34.14 -9.05
CA VAL A 31 7.42 -34.04 -7.73
C VAL A 31 7.37 -35.44 -7.18
N ALA A 32 8.10 -35.67 -6.09
CA ALA A 32 8.04 -36.93 -5.34
C ALA A 32 6.61 -37.18 -4.86
N ALA A 33 6.07 -38.32 -5.26
CA ALA A 33 4.76 -38.78 -4.81
C ALA A 33 4.92 -39.36 -3.39
N SER A 34 4.62 -38.57 -2.39
CA SER A 34 4.37 -39.10 -1.04
C SER A 34 3.20 -38.34 -0.39
N GLU A 35 2.23 -39.17 -0.02
CA GLU A 35 1.16 -38.88 0.94
C GLU A 35 -0.02 -38.01 0.47
N ARG A 36 -0.91 -38.65 -0.26
CA ARG A 36 -2.33 -38.28 -0.28
C ARG A 36 -2.99 -38.79 0.99
N GLN A 37 -2.95 -38.00 2.07
CA GLN A 37 -3.88 -38.22 3.20
C GLN A 37 -5.24 -37.63 2.82
N ALA A 38 -6.21 -38.52 2.72
CA ALA A 38 -7.62 -38.20 2.53
C ALA A 38 -8.13 -37.43 3.74
N ILE A 39 -8.38 -36.11 3.60
CA ILE A 39 -9.11 -35.34 4.61
C ILE A 39 -10.57 -35.74 4.50
N LYS A 40 -11.06 -36.51 5.46
CA LYS A 40 -12.48 -36.76 5.67
C LYS A 40 -13.17 -35.45 6.00
N LEU A 41 -14.06 -35.02 5.12
CA LEU A 41 -15.01 -33.92 5.38
C LEU A 41 -15.97 -34.37 6.49
N GLN A 42 -15.68 -33.97 7.72
CA GLN A 42 -16.65 -34.05 8.82
C GLN A 42 -17.59 -32.83 8.67
N GLY A 43 -18.87 -33.16 8.40
CA GLY A 43 -19.91 -32.16 8.29
C GLY A 43 -20.08 -31.36 9.59
N HIS A 44 -19.76 -30.09 9.56
CA HIS A 44 -20.09 -29.18 10.65
C HIS A 44 -21.57 -28.83 10.55
N ARG A 45 -22.38 -29.46 11.45
CA ARG A 45 -23.73 -29.01 11.74
C ARG A 45 -23.67 -27.58 12.28
N ARG A 46 -24.35 -26.67 11.61
CA ARG A 46 -24.58 -25.31 12.12
C ARG A 46 -25.41 -25.44 13.41
N GLN A 47 -24.84 -25.04 14.53
CA GLN A 47 -25.59 -24.85 15.77
C GLN A 47 -26.34 -23.51 15.68
N PRO A 48 -27.58 -23.42 16.21
CA PRO A 48 -28.30 -22.15 16.23
C PRO A 48 -27.57 -21.15 17.15
N VAL A 49 -27.37 -19.94 16.66
CA VAL A 49 -26.82 -18.82 17.43
C VAL A 49 -27.88 -18.42 18.45
N THR A 50 -27.75 -18.88 19.69
CA THR A 50 -28.48 -18.28 20.81
C THR A 50 -27.75 -17.00 21.20
N GLU A 51 -28.36 -15.88 20.95
CA GLU A 51 -27.95 -14.58 21.48
C GLU A 51 -27.90 -14.63 23.00
N ARG A 52 -26.74 -14.90 23.56
CA ARG A 52 -26.46 -14.58 24.97
C ARG A 52 -25.91 -13.16 25.01
N ASN A 53 -26.75 -12.26 25.45
CA ASN A 53 -26.38 -10.90 25.86
C ASN A 53 -25.40 -11.03 27.05
N GLN A 54 -24.11 -11.22 26.77
CA GLN A 54 -23.06 -11.23 27.78
C GLN A 54 -22.64 -9.78 27.95
N GLY A 55 -22.97 -9.20 29.09
CA GLY A 55 -22.53 -7.85 29.46
C GLY A 55 -21.01 -7.72 29.28
N VAL A 56 -20.60 -6.66 28.61
CA VAL A 56 -19.19 -6.34 28.35
C VAL A 56 -18.46 -6.22 29.68
N LYS A 57 -17.40 -6.99 29.90
CA LYS A 57 -16.62 -6.94 31.12
C LYS A 57 -15.84 -5.61 31.19
N PRO A 58 -15.65 -5.00 32.37
CA PRO A 58 -14.86 -3.77 32.49
C PRO A 58 -13.44 -3.85 31.93
N SER A 59 -12.81 -5.04 31.94
CA SER A 59 -11.51 -5.32 31.32
C SER A 59 -11.53 -5.10 29.81
N ASP A 60 -12.60 -5.51 29.13
CA ASP A 60 -12.71 -5.43 27.67
C ASP A 60 -12.87 -3.99 27.20
N VAL A 61 -13.51 -3.14 28.00
CA VAL A 61 -13.64 -1.69 27.73
C VAL A 61 -12.30 -0.98 27.89
N THR A 62 -11.54 -1.32 28.92
CA THR A 62 -10.22 -0.70 29.18
C THR A 62 -9.21 -1.10 28.11
N GLU A 63 -9.20 -2.37 27.66
CA GLU A 63 -8.33 -2.85 26.59
C GLU A 63 -8.69 -2.21 25.25
N SER A 64 -9.98 -2.04 24.94
CA SER A 64 -10.44 -1.38 23.72
C SER A 64 -10.07 0.12 23.66
N VAL A 65 -10.10 0.82 24.78
CA VAL A 65 -9.69 2.24 24.88
C VAL A 65 -8.18 2.37 24.67
N SER A 66 -7.38 1.51 25.32
CA SER A 66 -5.92 1.46 25.15
C SER A 66 -5.51 1.18 23.69
N GLN A 67 -6.18 0.25 23.02
CA GLN A 67 -5.91 -0.07 21.61
C GLN A 67 -6.23 1.11 20.68
N ARG A 68 -7.34 1.80 20.93
CA ARG A 68 -7.71 2.99 20.14
C ARG A 68 -6.69 4.12 20.30
N GLU A 69 -6.25 4.39 21.51
CA GLU A 69 -5.22 5.42 21.77
C GLU A 69 -3.91 5.08 21.07
N GLN A 70 -3.52 3.82 21.08
CA GLN A 70 -2.35 3.33 20.36
C GLN A 70 -2.50 3.49 18.85
N ASP A 71 -3.66 3.12 18.29
CA ASP A 71 -3.95 3.28 16.85
C ASP A 71 -3.89 4.75 16.43
N GLU A 72 -4.46 5.65 17.24
CA GLU A 72 -4.39 7.08 16.96
C GLU A 72 -2.97 7.65 17.07
N ARG A 73 -2.16 7.16 18.02
CA ARG A 73 -0.74 7.55 18.14
C ARG A 73 0.03 7.21 16.86
N TRP A 74 -0.10 5.98 16.37
CA TRP A 74 0.59 5.54 15.17
C TRP A 74 0.02 6.16 13.89
N MET A 75 -1.27 6.44 13.87
CA MET A 75 -1.87 7.17 12.75
C MET A 75 -1.34 8.60 12.67
N ARG A 76 -1.15 9.32 13.79
CA ARG A 76 -0.50 10.64 13.78
C ARG A 76 0.93 10.56 13.27
N HIS A 77 1.66 9.48 13.58
CA HIS A 77 2.99 9.26 13.02
C HIS A 77 2.93 9.08 11.50
N ALA A 78 1.99 8.28 10.98
CA ALA A 78 1.78 8.11 9.55
C ALA A 78 1.40 9.45 8.87
N MET A 79 0.60 10.30 9.52
CA MET A 79 0.26 11.64 9.02
C MET A 79 1.51 12.55 8.91
N ALA A 80 2.43 12.49 9.87
CA ALA A 80 3.70 13.22 9.78
C ALA A 80 4.58 12.72 8.61
N LEU A 81 4.52 11.43 8.27
CA LEU A 81 5.16 10.90 7.06
C LEU A 81 4.47 11.38 5.77
N ALA A 82 3.14 11.53 5.78
CA ALA A 82 2.40 12.13 4.68
C ALA A 82 2.80 13.60 4.43
N GLU A 83 3.10 14.38 5.48
CA GLU A 83 3.65 15.74 5.34
C GLU A 83 5.03 15.73 4.65
N ARG A 84 5.86 14.72 4.89
CA ARG A 84 7.14 14.56 4.15
C ARG A 84 6.91 14.33 2.66
N ALA A 85 5.92 13.50 2.29
CA ALA A 85 5.53 13.31 0.89
C ALA A 85 5.14 14.64 0.26
N GLU A 86 4.29 15.42 0.92
CA GLU A 86 3.85 16.73 0.46
C GLU A 86 5.02 17.69 0.27
N GLY A 87 5.98 17.70 1.20
CA GLY A 87 7.16 18.57 1.15
C GLY A 87 8.06 18.35 -0.06
N ILE A 88 7.97 17.18 -0.70
CA ILE A 88 8.68 16.85 -1.96
C ILE A 88 7.76 16.86 -3.19
N GLY A 89 6.52 17.35 -3.07
CA GLY A 89 5.55 17.46 -4.16
C GLY A 89 4.77 16.20 -4.48
N GLU A 90 4.85 15.19 -3.65
CA GLU A 90 4.08 13.94 -3.74
C GLU A 90 2.68 14.08 -3.15
N ILE A 91 1.79 13.15 -3.51
CA ILE A 91 0.49 13.02 -2.85
C ILE A 91 0.72 12.62 -1.39
N PRO A 92 0.15 13.35 -0.41
CA PRO A 92 0.43 13.16 1.02
C PRO A 92 -0.21 11.87 1.55
N VAL A 93 0.47 10.76 1.34
CA VAL A 93 0.19 9.47 1.98
C VAL A 93 1.43 9.01 2.71
N GLY A 94 1.25 8.64 3.96
CA GLY A 94 2.29 8.12 4.84
C GLY A 94 1.87 6.80 5.48
N ALA A 95 2.84 5.94 5.73
CA ALA A 95 2.64 4.64 6.33
C ALA A 95 3.75 4.28 7.31
N VAL A 96 3.41 3.66 8.42
CA VAL A 96 4.36 3.11 9.40
C VAL A 96 4.01 1.66 9.71
N LEU A 97 5.02 0.80 9.71
CA LEU A 97 4.91 -0.60 10.10
C LEU A 97 5.52 -0.79 11.49
N VAL A 98 4.76 -1.41 12.39
CA VAL A 98 5.08 -1.56 13.81
C VAL A 98 5.06 -3.02 14.20
N LEU A 99 6.03 -3.44 15.00
CA LEU A 99 6.09 -4.75 15.66
C LEU A 99 6.06 -4.52 17.18
N GLY A 100 4.95 -4.86 17.83
CA GLY A 100 4.69 -4.40 19.20
C GLY A 100 4.64 -2.88 19.27
N ASP A 101 5.50 -2.25 20.05
CA ASP A 101 5.64 -0.79 20.15
C ASP A 101 6.85 -0.23 19.38
N GLU A 102 7.50 -1.04 18.55
CA GLU A 102 8.70 -0.66 17.82
C GLU A 102 8.40 -0.40 16.34
N ILE A 103 8.83 0.74 15.80
CA ILE A 103 8.76 1.04 14.37
C ILE A 103 9.79 0.15 13.65
N VAL A 104 9.33 -0.69 12.74
CA VAL A 104 10.20 -1.54 11.91
C VAL A 104 10.31 -1.05 10.47
N GLY A 105 9.39 -0.21 10.01
CA GLY A 105 9.45 0.40 8.68
C GLY A 105 8.61 1.66 8.57
N GLU A 106 9.12 2.64 7.84
CA GLU A 106 8.44 3.89 7.51
C GLU A 106 8.40 4.07 6.01
N GLY A 107 7.32 4.67 5.51
CA GLY A 107 7.15 4.96 4.09
C GLY A 107 6.25 6.16 3.86
N TRP A 108 6.50 6.85 2.78
CA TRP A 108 5.62 7.88 2.22
C TRP A 108 5.67 7.80 0.70
N ASN A 109 4.67 8.35 0.02
CA ASN A 109 4.63 8.30 -1.44
C ASN A 109 5.86 8.96 -2.07
N ARG A 110 6.41 8.31 -3.10
CA ARG A 110 7.56 8.76 -3.90
C ARG A 110 7.38 8.46 -5.39
N SER A 111 6.16 8.21 -5.84
CA SER A 111 5.90 7.77 -7.22
C SER A 111 6.37 8.77 -8.26
N ILE A 112 6.23 10.07 -8.00
CA ILE A 112 6.64 11.15 -8.90
C ILE A 112 8.16 11.31 -8.84
N SER A 113 8.73 11.44 -7.65
CA SER A 113 10.14 11.75 -7.42
C SER A 113 11.08 10.61 -7.82
N GLU A 114 10.65 9.35 -7.66
CA GLU A 114 11.42 8.16 -8.02
C GLU A 114 11.04 7.58 -9.40
N HIS A 115 10.03 8.16 -10.09
CA HIS A 115 9.48 7.62 -11.34
C HIS A 115 9.06 6.16 -11.22
N ASP A 116 8.56 5.77 -10.04
CA ASP A 116 8.15 4.40 -9.71
C ASP A 116 6.67 4.36 -9.33
N ALA A 117 5.84 3.75 -10.19
CA ALA A 117 4.42 3.57 -9.93
C ALA A 117 4.12 2.72 -8.70
N CYS A 118 5.09 1.94 -8.21
CA CYS A 118 4.96 1.10 -7.03
C CYS A 118 5.43 1.78 -5.74
N ALA A 119 6.00 2.98 -5.80
CA ALA A 119 6.52 3.69 -4.63
C ALA A 119 5.42 4.37 -3.80
N HIS A 120 4.35 3.61 -3.48
CA HIS A 120 3.34 4.01 -2.52
C HIS A 120 3.85 3.86 -1.08
N ALA A 121 3.32 4.64 -0.17
CA ALA A 121 3.73 4.69 1.24
C ALA A 121 3.81 3.30 1.88
N GLU A 122 2.81 2.45 1.65
CA GLU A 122 2.73 1.09 2.19
C GLU A 122 3.88 0.22 1.66
N VAL A 123 4.12 0.26 0.34
CA VAL A 123 5.19 -0.51 -0.29
C VAL A 123 6.56 -0.05 0.21
N MET A 124 6.74 1.25 0.40
CA MET A 124 7.98 1.82 0.95
C MET A 124 8.19 1.36 2.40
N ALA A 125 7.14 1.37 3.23
CA ALA A 125 7.21 0.87 4.61
C ALA A 125 7.52 -0.65 4.67
N ILE A 126 6.89 -1.46 3.82
CA ILE A 126 7.16 -2.90 3.68
C ILE A 126 8.62 -3.15 3.30
N ARG A 127 9.16 -2.43 2.32
CA ARG A 127 10.57 -2.54 1.90
C ARG A 127 11.53 -2.20 3.03
N ALA A 128 11.27 -1.09 3.73
CA ALA A 128 12.09 -0.67 4.88
C ALA A 128 12.07 -1.71 6.00
N ALA A 129 10.89 -2.24 6.34
CA ALA A 129 10.74 -3.28 7.35
C ALA A 129 11.43 -4.59 6.96
N GLY A 130 11.31 -5.00 5.70
CA GLY A 130 11.97 -6.20 5.17
C GLY A 130 13.49 -6.13 5.30
N VAL A 131 14.08 -4.97 5.00
CA VAL A 131 15.52 -4.72 5.20
C VAL A 131 15.88 -4.73 6.68
N ARG A 132 15.12 -4.06 7.54
CA ARG A 132 15.38 -4.00 8.98
C ARG A 132 15.29 -5.37 9.65
N LEU A 133 14.25 -6.14 9.34
CA LEU A 133 14.00 -7.47 9.92
C LEU A 133 14.75 -8.60 9.21
N GLN A 134 15.46 -8.31 8.12
CA GLN A 134 16.13 -9.30 7.26
C GLN A 134 15.18 -10.45 6.84
N ASN A 135 13.91 -10.12 6.64
CA ASN A 135 12.87 -11.07 6.28
C ASN A 135 11.79 -10.40 5.42
N TYR A 136 11.36 -11.06 4.35
CA TYR A 136 10.23 -10.58 3.55
C TYR A 136 8.86 -10.85 4.19
N ARG A 137 8.79 -11.79 5.14
CA ARG A 137 7.59 -12.06 5.93
C ARG A 137 7.60 -11.22 7.20
N LEU A 138 6.68 -10.29 7.29
CA LEU A 138 6.58 -9.31 8.36
C LEU A 138 5.50 -9.75 9.36
N LEU A 139 5.72 -10.96 9.94
CA LEU A 139 4.77 -11.57 10.86
C LEU A 139 4.54 -10.69 12.09
N ASP A 140 3.32 -10.74 12.63
CA ASP A 140 2.89 -10.03 13.85
C ASP A 140 2.99 -8.50 13.78
N THR A 141 3.24 -7.94 12.57
CA THR A 141 3.30 -6.50 12.38
C THR A 141 1.92 -5.89 12.13
N THR A 142 1.76 -4.62 12.51
CA THR A 142 0.62 -3.77 12.17
C THR A 142 1.08 -2.63 11.26
N LEU A 143 0.42 -2.45 10.13
CA LEU A 143 0.59 -1.28 9.28
C LEU A 143 -0.44 -0.22 9.63
N TYR A 144 0.01 1.02 9.82
CA TYR A 144 -0.83 2.21 9.88
C TYR A 144 -0.59 3.06 8.64
N VAL A 145 -1.66 3.45 7.95
CA VAL A 145 -1.59 4.23 6.71
C VAL A 145 -2.69 5.29 6.65
N THR A 146 -2.38 6.47 6.17
CA THR A 146 -3.32 7.60 6.18
C THR A 146 -4.50 7.45 5.21
N LEU A 147 -4.34 6.64 4.14
CA LEU A 147 -5.34 6.38 3.12
C LEU A 147 -5.55 4.88 2.98
N GLU A 148 -6.79 4.47 2.69
CA GLU A 148 -7.13 3.07 2.40
C GLU A 148 -6.23 2.50 1.30
N PRO A 149 -5.59 1.31 1.51
CA PRO A 149 -4.69 0.71 0.53
C PRO A 149 -5.38 0.38 -0.80
N CYS A 150 -4.71 0.66 -1.91
CA CYS A 150 -5.15 0.24 -3.24
C CYS A 150 -4.89 -1.26 -3.49
N CYS A 151 -5.35 -1.81 -4.62
CA CYS A 151 -5.17 -3.23 -4.97
C CYS A 151 -3.72 -3.69 -4.97
N MET A 152 -2.79 -2.86 -5.47
CA MET A 152 -1.35 -3.15 -5.47
C MET A 152 -0.81 -3.29 -4.05
N CYS A 153 -1.11 -2.32 -3.19
CA CYS A 153 -0.68 -2.31 -1.79
C CYS A 153 -1.32 -3.44 -0.99
N ALA A 154 -2.61 -3.71 -1.20
CA ALA A 154 -3.30 -4.84 -0.58
C ALA A 154 -2.61 -6.17 -0.91
N GLY A 155 -2.26 -6.39 -2.19
CA GLY A 155 -1.47 -7.55 -2.61
C GLY A 155 -0.12 -7.63 -1.92
N ALA A 156 0.62 -6.52 -1.82
CA ALA A 156 1.91 -6.49 -1.14
C ALA A 156 1.80 -6.82 0.36
N LEU A 157 0.76 -6.31 1.05
CA LEU A 157 0.47 -6.59 2.45
C LEU A 157 0.19 -8.07 2.72
N ILE A 158 -0.61 -8.70 1.86
CA ILE A 158 -0.92 -10.14 1.94
C ILE A 158 0.37 -10.97 1.71
N HIS A 159 1.15 -10.64 0.69
CA HIS A 159 2.39 -11.37 0.37
C HIS A 159 3.44 -11.23 1.45
N SER A 160 3.55 -10.06 2.06
CA SER A 160 4.47 -9.82 3.18
C SER A 160 3.96 -10.34 4.54
N ARG A 161 2.76 -10.90 4.61
CA ARG A 161 2.19 -11.48 5.83
C ARG A 161 1.98 -10.48 6.97
N VAL A 162 1.68 -9.24 6.65
CA VAL A 162 1.28 -8.25 7.65
C VAL A 162 0.02 -8.73 8.36
N LYS A 163 0.04 -8.73 9.68
CA LYS A 163 -1.06 -9.28 10.50
C LYS A 163 -2.27 -8.35 10.52
N ARG A 164 -2.05 -7.06 10.70
CA ARG A 164 -3.11 -6.06 10.86
C ARG A 164 -2.84 -4.82 10.01
N VAL A 165 -3.89 -4.27 9.43
CA VAL A 165 -3.87 -2.98 8.70
C VAL A 165 -4.86 -2.03 9.34
N VAL A 166 -4.38 -0.84 9.69
CA VAL A 166 -5.16 0.27 10.22
C VAL A 166 -5.05 1.42 9.25
N TYR A 167 -6.18 1.90 8.71
CA TYR A 167 -6.17 3.02 7.79
C TYR A 167 -7.04 4.19 8.25
N GLY A 168 -6.67 5.41 7.82
CA GLY A 168 -7.37 6.64 8.12
C GLY A 168 -8.56 6.87 7.20
N ALA A 169 -8.37 7.63 6.14
CA ALA A 169 -9.41 7.96 5.18
C ALA A 169 -9.73 6.80 4.23
N ARG A 170 -11.01 6.69 3.81
CA ARG A 170 -11.42 5.76 2.75
C ARG A 170 -11.00 6.28 1.38
N ASP A 171 -10.65 5.38 0.47
CA ASP A 171 -10.44 5.70 -0.94
C ASP A 171 -11.59 5.17 -1.80
N LEU A 172 -12.53 6.06 -2.13
CA LEU A 172 -13.72 5.73 -2.93
C LEU A 172 -13.41 5.52 -4.43
N LYS A 173 -12.14 5.62 -4.85
CA LYS A 173 -11.73 5.44 -6.25
C LYS A 173 -10.98 4.13 -6.49
N THR A 174 -10.07 3.77 -5.59
CA THR A 174 -9.16 2.63 -5.76
C THR A 174 -8.97 1.79 -4.51
N GLY A 175 -9.68 2.11 -3.42
CA GLY A 175 -9.55 1.43 -2.13
C GLY A 175 -9.90 -0.06 -2.22
N ALA A 176 -9.06 -0.89 -1.61
CA ALA A 176 -9.14 -2.35 -1.70
C ALA A 176 -9.34 -3.02 -0.31
N ALA A 177 -9.85 -2.25 0.64
CA ALA A 177 -10.24 -2.69 1.97
C ALA A 177 -11.73 -2.42 2.24
N GLY A 178 -12.58 -2.61 1.23
CA GLY A 178 -14.03 -2.52 1.31
C GLY A 178 -14.65 -1.28 0.67
N SER A 179 -13.88 -0.27 0.20
CA SER A 179 -14.48 0.90 -0.45
C SER A 179 -14.87 0.65 -1.91
N VAL A 180 -14.00 0.01 -2.69
CA VAL A 180 -14.23 -0.35 -4.10
C VAL A 180 -14.04 -1.85 -4.30
N PHE A 181 -12.96 -2.38 -3.78
CA PHE A 181 -12.61 -3.79 -3.83
C PHE A 181 -12.48 -4.34 -2.40
N GLU A 182 -12.71 -5.66 -2.25
CA GLU A 182 -12.50 -6.37 -0.99
C GLU A 182 -11.37 -7.38 -1.20
N ILE A 183 -10.11 -6.92 -1.10
CA ILE A 183 -8.94 -7.78 -1.33
C ILE A 183 -8.33 -8.24 -0.01
N LEU A 184 -8.18 -7.34 0.98
CA LEU A 184 -7.48 -7.68 2.22
C LEU A 184 -8.17 -8.76 3.05
N GLN A 185 -9.50 -8.85 2.98
CA GLN A 185 -10.30 -9.81 3.74
C GLN A 185 -10.91 -10.92 2.85
N ASP A 186 -10.48 -11.06 1.60
CA ASP A 186 -10.96 -12.13 0.72
C ASP A 186 -10.56 -13.51 1.30
N PRO A 187 -11.54 -14.40 1.62
CA PRO A 187 -11.27 -15.68 2.28
C PRO A 187 -10.53 -16.69 1.39
N ARG A 188 -10.34 -16.39 0.11
CA ARG A 188 -9.55 -17.22 -0.81
C ARG A 188 -8.04 -17.05 -0.63
N HIS A 189 -7.61 -16.00 0.03
CA HIS A 189 -6.20 -15.81 0.36
C HIS A 189 -5.73 -16.81 1.42
N ASN A 190 -4.47 -17.22 1.30
CA ASN A 190 -3.82 -18.10 2.28
C ASN A 190 -3.29 -17.34 3.52
N HIS A 191 -3.62 -16.05 3.65
CA HIS A 191 -3.28 -15.18 4.76
C HIS A 191 -4.41 -14.17 4.98
N GLY A 192 -5.04 -14.20 6.14
CA GLY A 192 -6.03 -13.23 6.55
C GLY A 192 -5.37 -12.01 7.19
N VAL A 193 -5.88 -10.83 6.88
CA VAL A 193 -5.42 -9.56 7.46
C VAL A 193 -6.52 -9.01 8.35
N GLU A 194 -6.18 -8.69 9.61
CA GLU A 194 -7.08 -7.95 10.50
C GLU A 194 -7.19 -6.50 10.03
N LEU A 195 -8.40 -5.96 9.94
CA LEU A 195 -8.64 -4.65 9.35
C LEU A 195 -9.35 -3.71 10.33
N THR A 196 -8.82 -2.49 10.46
CA THR A 196 -9.46 -1.39 11.19
C THR A 196 -9.41 -0.14 10.34
N GLY A 197 -10.57 0.38 9.95
CA GLY A 197 -10.68 1.62 9.15
C GLY A 197 -11.21 2.80 9.95
N GLY A 198 -10.96 4.01 9.47
CA GLY A 198 -11.55 5.22 10.01
C GLY A 198 -10.80 5.86 11.19
N VAL A 199 -9.58 5.43 11.48
CA VAL A 199 -8.78 6.03 12.56
C VAL A 199 -8.28 7.41 12.13
N LEU A 200 -8.71 8.46 12.83
CA LEU A 200 -8.47 9.87 12.47
C LEU A 200 -8.87 10.20 11.01
N ALA A 201 -9.95 9.59 10.53
CA ALA A 201 -10.39 9.64 9.13
C ALA A 201 -10.54 11.08 8.61
N ASP A 202 -11.17 11.96 9.40
CA ASP A 202 -11.41 13.35 9.00
C ASP A 202 -10.10 14.13 8.84
N ALA A 203 -9.14 13.93 9.73
CA ALA A 203 -7.83 14.56 9.68
C ALA A 203 -7.02 14.08 8.47
N CYS A 204 -6.99 12.77 8.22
CA CYS A 204 -6.34 12.18 7.05
C CYS A 204 -6.99 12.67 5.73
N SER A 205 -8.32 12.71 5.67
CA SER A 205 -9.06 13.20 4.51
C SER A 205 -8.83 14.69 4.26
N ALA A 206 -8.77 15.49 5.32
CA ALA A 206 -8.48 16.93 5.23
C ALA A 206 -7.08 17.18 4.63
N GLN A 207 -6.05 16.50 5.13
CA GLN A 207 -4.68 16.62 4.62
C GLN A 207 -4.61 16.35 3.10
N LEU A 208 -5.25 15.28 2.64
CA LEU A 208 -5.31 14.92 1.22
C LEU A 208 -6.11 15.93 0.39
N SER A 209 -7.27 16.36 0.89
CA SER A 209 -8.16 17.32 0.21
C SER A 209 -7.52 18.69 0.06
N ASP A 210 -6.79 19.14 1.08
CA ASP A 210 -6.08 20.43 1.09
C ASP A 210 -4.95 20.43 0.07
N PHE A 211 -4.18 19.34 -0.02
CA PHE A 211 -3.17 19.18 -1.05
C PHE A 211 -3.77 19.31 -2.45
N PHE A 212 -4.83 18.57 -2.77
CA PHE A 212 -5.44 18.65 -4.10
C PHE A 212 -6.08 20.02 -4.38
N ARG A 213 -6.61 20.70 -3.37
CA ARG A 213 -7.12 22.06 -3.50
C ARG A 213 -5.98 23.03 -3.90
N ARG A 214 -4.83 22.98 -3.21
CA ARG A 214 -3.65 23.80 -3.55
C ARG A 214 -3.14 23.47 -4.95
N ARG A 215 -2.97 22.22 -5.31
CA ARG A 215 -2.50 21.80 -6.64
C ARG A 215 -3.41 22.28 -7.78
N ARG A 216 -4.74 22.29 -7.56
CA ARG A 216 -5.68 22.85 -8.55
C ARG A 216 -5.55 24.36 -8.68
N ALA A 217 -5.35 25.08 -7.58
CA ALA A 217 -5.15 26.52 -7.59
C ALA A 217 -3.84 26.92 -8.32
N GLU A 218 -2.74 26.23 -8.02
CA GLU A 218 -1.44 26.41 -8.69
C GLU A 218 -1.53 26.18 -10.20
N LYS A 219 -2.16 25.08 -10.63
CA LYS A 219 -2.35 24.79 -12.07
C LYS A 219 -3.21 25.86 -12.77
N LYS A 220 -4.24 26.35 -12.09
CA LYS A 220 -5.09 27.43 -12.63
C LYS A 220 -4.31 28.72 -12.77
N ALA A 221 -3.54 29.11 -11.76
CA ALA A 221 -2.69 30.30 -11.79
C ALA A 221 -1.62 30.23 -12.89
N ALA A 222 -0.92 29.11 -13.02
CA ALA A 222 0.06 28.88 -14.07
C ALA A 222 -0.55 28.98 -15.48
N ARG A 223 -1.76 28.42 -15.68
CA ARG A 223 -2.47 28.53 -16.97
C ARG A 223 -2.85 29.96 -17.31
N LEU A 224 -3.31 30.74 -16.34
CA LEU A 224 -3.65 32.17 -16.55
C LEU A 224 -2.39 33.01 -16.89
N ALA A 225 -1.29 32.77 -16.20
CA ALA A 225 -0.02 33.46 -16.49
C ALA A 225 0.49 33.19 -17.92
N LEU A 226 0.38 31.92 -18.38
CA LEU A 226 0.74 31.57 -19.77
C LEU A 226 -0.17 32.24 -20.80
N GLN A 227 -1.45 32.40 -20.53
CA GLN A 227 -2.40 33.09 -21.42
C GLN A 227 -2.09 34.60 -21.52
N GLN A 228 -1.66 35.22 -20.41
CA GLN A 228 -1.30 36.61 -20.38
C GLN A 228 0.04 36.90 -21.08
N SER A 229 1.01 35.99 -21.01
CA SER A 229 2.31 36.14 -21.69
C SER A 229 2.26 35.83 -23.19
N GLY A 230 1.31 35.04 -23.65
CA GLY A 230 1.16 34.71 -25.08
C GLY A 230 0.35 35.73 -25.91
N GLY A 231 -0.22 36.77 -25.26
CA GLY A 231 -1.07 37.79 -25.90
C GLY A 231 -0.31 39.09 -26.35
N THR A 232 1.02 39.12 -26.25
CA THR A 232 1.83 40.32 -26.59
C THR A 232 2.77 40.08 -27.79
N ALA A 233 2.35 39.28 -28.77
CA ALA A 233 3.04 39.14 -30.05
C ALA A 233 2.08 39.53 -31.18
N ASP A 234 1.93 40.85 -31.40
CA ASP A 234 1.47 41.49 -32.62
C ASP A 234 2.29 42.79 -32.84
#